data_a7770b7072a5d153685bebb780f1caeb
#
_entry.id   a7770b7072a5d153685bebb780f1caeb
#
_cell.length_a   1.000
_cell.length_b   1.000
_cell.length_c   1.000
_cell.angle_alpha   90.00
_cell.angle_beta   90.00
_cell.angle_gamma   90.00
#
_symmetry.space_group_name_H-M   'P 1'
#
loop_
_entity.id
_entity.type
_entity.pdbx_description
1 polymer ?
#
loop_
_entity_poly.entity_id
_entity_poly.type
_entity_poly.pdbx_seq_one_letter_code
_entity_poly.pdbx_strand_id
1 'polypeptide(L)'
;MNLAIFEPDIPQNTGAMIRICSCFDVDIDIIHPASFVLSEKSLNRVAMDYIKNVHISEFDDWKDYMAKRNGRKILLSTKGSNSHYDYNFNQSDNLIVGRESAGVPEYVHQEVDEVIKISMKAGARSLNVATSSAIVISEAIRQLKTI
;
A
#
# COMPACT_ATOMS: atom_id res chain seq x y z
N MET A 1 -2.03 11.55 1.45
CA MET A 1 -2.39 10.11 1.32
C MET A 1 -1.10 9.32 1.30
N ASN A 2 -1.05 8.16 1.97
CA ASN A 2 0.13 7.30 2.03
C ASN A 2 -0.21 5.89 1.53
N LEU A 3 0.79 5.17 1.03
CA LEU A 3 0.72 3.74 0.80
C LEU A 3 1.51 3.00 1.89
N ALA A 4 0.84 2.22 2.71
CA ALA A 4 1.47 1.37 3.72
C ALA A 4 1.61 -0.06 3.20
N ILE A 5 2.82 -0.60 3.29
CA ILE A 5 3.16 -1.96 2.87
C ILE A 5 3.37 -2.79 4.13
N PHE A 6 2.44 -3.71 4.39
CA PHE A 6 2.49 -4.58 5.56
C PHE A 6 3.44 -5.75 5.32
N GLU A 7 4.52 -5.82 6.08
CA GLU A 7 5.50 -6.91 6.11
C GLU A 7 5.92 -7.37 4.69
N PRO A 8 6.50 -6.49 3.85
CA PRO A 8 6.79 -6.82 2.46
C PRO A 8 7.73 -8.03 2.35
N ASP A 9 7.41 -8.94 1.43
CA ASP A 9 8.16 -10.19 1.24
C ASP A 9 8.83 -10.33 -0.13
N ILE A 10 8.49 -9.49 -1.10
CA ILE A 10 9.10 -9.50 -2.45
C ILE A 10 9.71 -8.13 -2.78
N PRO A 11 11.07 -8.01 -2.81
CA PRO A 11 11.75 -6.73 -3.05
C PRO A 11 11.34 -6.05 -4.35
N GLN A 12 11.10 -6.82 -5.42
CA GLN A 12 10.72 -6.29 -6.73
C GLN A 12 9.36 -5.58 -6.69
N ASN A 13 8.39 -6.12 -5.94
CA ASN A 13 7.08 -5.50 -5.77
C ASN A 13 7.18 -4.23 -4.92
N THR A 14 7.99 -4.25 -3.87
CA THR A 14 8.28 -3.05 -3.07
C THR A 14 8.91 -1.96 -3.93
N GLY A 15 9.90 -2.30 -4.75
CA GLY A 15 10.52 -1.36 -5.70
C GLY A 15 9.53 -0.80 -6.72
N ALA A 16 8.62 -1.63 -7.25
CA ALA A 16 7.57 -1.19 -8.15
C ALA A 16 6.59 -0.22 -7.45
N MET A 17 6.21 -0.50 -6.21
CA MET A 17 5.34 0.39 -5.41
C MET A 17 6.03 1.73 -5.10
N ILE A 18 7.31 1.73 -4.75
CA ILE A 18 8.11 2.96 -4.58
C ILE A 18 8.07 3.81 -5.86
N ARG A 19 8.27 3.18 -7.02
CA ARG A 19 8.20 3.86 -8.32
C ARG A 19 6.83 4.46 -8.59
N ILE A 20 5.76 3.71 -8.35
CA ILE A 20 4.38 4.17 -8.50
C ILE A 20 4.14 5.39 -7.60
N CYS A 21 4.48 5.30 -6.33
CA CYS A 21 4.28 6.36 -5.35
C CYS A 21 5.08 7.62 -5.70
N SER A 22 6.33 7.47 -6.15
CA SER A 22 7.15 8.58 -6.64
C SER A 22 6.52 9.29 -7.84
N CYS A 23 5.89 8.54 -8.76
CA CYS A 23 5.23 9.13 -9.93
C CYS A 23 3.94 9.87 -9.59
N PHE A 24 3.32 9.55 -8.48
CA PHE A 24 2.01 10.10 -8.06
C PHE A 24 2.09 11.00 -6.82
N ASP A 25 3.29 11.33 -6.35
CA ASP A 25 3.51 12.16 -5.15
C ASP A 25 2.78 11.60 -3.91
N VAL A 26 2.94 10.29 -3.69
CA VAL A 26 2.38 9.54 -2.57
C VAL A 26 3.51 9.04 -1.68
N ASP A 27 3.46 9.29 -0.38
CA ASP A 27 4.43 8.78 0.58
C ASP A 27 4.24 7.28 0.84
N ILE A 28 5.33 6.62 1.28
CA ILE A 28 5.34 5.20 1.60
C ILE A 28 5.62 4.98 3.08
N ASP A 29 4.85 4.06 3.65
CA ASP A 29 5.06 3.51 4.98
C ASP A 29 5.42 2.04 4.86
N ILE A 30 6.55 1.62 5.45
CA ILE A 30 6.94 0.22 5.55
C ILE A 30 6.65 -0.27 6.96
N ILE A 31 5.84 -1.30 7.09
CA ILE A 31 5.52 -1.92 8.38
C ILE A 31 6.30 -3.23 8.47
N HIS A 32 7.22 -3.29 9.41
CA HIS A 32 8.09 -4.45 9.62
C HIS A 32 7.37 -5.65 10.29
N PRO A 33 7.94 -6.88 10.22
CA PRO A 33 9.21 -7.21 9.57
C PRO A 33 9.11 -7.35 8.04
N ALA A 34 10.06 -6.77 7.32
CA ALA A 34 10.26 -7.11 5.91
C ALA A 34 11.06 -8.41 5.79
N SER A 35 10.75 -9.26 4.81
CA SER A 35 11.48 -10.53 4.58
C SER A 35 12.82 -10.35 3.86
N PHE A 36 13.24 -9.12 3.63
CA PHE A 36 14.51 -8.76 3.00
C PHE A 36 15.10 -7.51 3.64
N VAL A 37 16.40 -7.27 3.40
CA VAL A 37 17.08 -6.10 3.97
C VAL A 37 16.65 -4.84 3.22
N LEU A 38 15.99 -3.93 3.93
CA LEU A 38 15.63 -2.59 3.48
C LEU A 38 16.85 -1.67 3.68
N SER A 39 17.81 -1.71 2.78
CA SER A 39 18.92 -0.75 2.75
C SER A 39 18.77 0.17 1.53
N GLU A 40 19.32 1.36 1.61
CA GLU A 40 19.34 2.28 0.45
C GLU A 40 19.88 1.58 -0.80
N LYS A 41 20.93 0.77 -0.65
CA LYS A 41 21.53 -0.01 -1.75
C LYS A 41 20.57 -1.05 -2.33
N SER A 42 19.81 -1.77 -1.48
CA SER A 42 18.84 -2.77 -1.93
C SER A 42 17.63 -2.13 -2.59
N LEU A 43 17.13 -1.03 -2.04
CA LEU A 43 16.03 -0.28 -2.60
C LEU A 43 16.40 0.43 -3.91
N ASN A 44 17.59 1.02 -4.01
CA ASN A 44 18.10 1.61 -5.25
C ASN A 44 18.22 0.57 -6.38
N ARG A 45 18.51 -0.68 -6.04
CA ARG A 45 18.59 -1.77 -7.02
C ARG A 45 17.22 -2.09 -7.66
N VAL A 46 16.12 -1.94 -6.94
CA VAL A 46 14.76 -2.30 -7.40
C VAL A 46 13.91 -1.09 -7.77
N ALA A 47 14.10 0.05 -7.10
CA ALA A 47 13.36 1.30 -7.34
C ALA A 47 14.13 2.31 -8.20
N MET A 48 15.42 2.08 -8.46
CA MET A 48 16.29 2.99 -9.21
C MET A 48 16.33 4.39 -8.57
N ASP A 49 16.41 5.44 -9.37
CA ASP A 49 16.47 6.84 -8.87
C ASP A 49 15.14 7.36 -8.27
N TYR A 50 14.05 6.61 -8.41
CA TYR A 50 12.73 7.01 -7.88
C TYR A 50 12.68 7.12 -6.36
N ILE A 51 13.54 6.40 -5.64
CA ILE A 51 13.62 6.46 -4.18
C ILE A 51 13.93 7.87 -3.66
N LYS A 52 14.63 8.69 -4.46
CA LYS A 52 15.01 10.06 -4.06
C LYS A 52 13.83 11.04 -4.04
N ASN A 53 12.73 10.68 -4.68
CA ASN A 53 11.57 11.55 -4.88
C ASN A 53 10.35 11.09 -4.08
N VAL A 54 10.51 10.16 -3.15
CA VAL A 54 9.43 9.65 -2.31
C VAL A 54 9.88 9.63 -0.86
N HIS A 55 9.03 10.07 0.05
CA HIS A 55 9.30 9.95 1.47
C HIS A 55 8.93 8.54 1.94
N ILE A 56 9.89 7.86 2.57
CA ILE A 56 9.71 6.51 3.12
C ILE A 56 9.82 6.58 4.63
N SER A 57 8.77 6.17 5.33
CA SER A 57 8.76 5.99 6.79
C SER A 57 8.75 4.51 7.12
N GLU A 58 9.49 4.13 8.17
CA GLU A 58 9.53 2.75 8.64
C GLU A 58 8.92 2.65 10.04
N PHE A 59 8.17 1.57 10.29
CA PHE A 59 7.51 1.28 11.56
C PHE A 59 7.93 -0.11 12.02
N ASP A 60 8.22 -0.25 13.31
CA ASP A 60 8.75 -1.48 13.89
C ASP A 60 7.79 -2.67 13.73
N ASP A 61 6.49 -2.40 13.81
CA ASP A 61 5.41 -3.37 13.63
C ASP A 61 4.06 -2.67 13.36
N TRP A 62 3.02 -3.46 13.21
CA TRP A 62 1.65 -2.98 13.04
C TRP A 62 1.17 -2.10 14.20
N LYS A 63 1.50 -2.44 15.44
CA LYS A 63 1.11 -1.69 16.64
C LYS A 63 1.76 -0.32 16.66
N ASP A 64 3.04 -0.25 16.31
CA ASP A 64 3.79 1.00 16.19
C ASP A 64 3.19 1.89 15.08
N TYR A 65 2.84 1.29 13.94
CA TYR A 65 2.16 1.98 12.85
C TYR A 65 0.81 2.58 13.28
N MET A 66 -0.05 1.79 13.92
CA MET A 66 -1.35 2.23 14.39
C MET A 66 -1.25 3.36 15.44
N ALA A 67 -0.23 3.31 16.29
CA ALA A 67 0.00 4.32 17.32
C ALA A 67 0.49 5.67 16.76
N LYS A 68 1.31 5.64 15.71
CA LYS A 68 2.00 6.82 15.19
C LYS A 68 1.33 7.44 13.96
N ARG A 69 0.68 6.63 13.11
CA ARG A 69 0.10 7.12 11.86
C ARG A 69 -1.35 7.56 12.04
N ASN A 70 -1.60 8.84 11.84
CA ASN A 70 -2.96 9.39 11.84
C ASN A 70 -3.69 9.11 10.52
N GLY A 71 -5.01 9.35 10.50
CA GLY A 71 -5.87 9.18 9.33
C GLY A 71 -6.47 7.78 9.24
N ARG A 72 -7.44 7.63 8.34
CA ARG A 72 -8.15 6.35 8.12
C ARG A 72 -7.20 5.30 7.53
N LYS A 73 -7.34 4.06 7.95
CA LYS A 73 -6.62 2.88 7.47
C LYS A 73 -7.52 2.09 6.52
N ILE A 74 -7.17 2.08 5.25
CA ILE A 74 -7.98 1.49 4.19
C ILE A 74 -7.22 0.29 3.62
N LEU A 75 -7.65 -0.89 3.97
CA LEU A 75 -7.03 -2.13 3.51
C LEU A 75 -7.53 -2.50 2.12
N LEU A 76 -6.61 -2.70 1.19
CA LEU A 76 -6.88 -3.27 -0.11
C LEU A 76 -6.78 -4.80 -0.04
N SER A 77 -7.91 -5.47 -0.14
CA SER A 77 -7.99 -6.93 -0.03
C SER A 77 -9.07 -7.50 -0.95
N THR A 78 -8.84 -8.69 -1.48
CA THR A 78 -9.87 -9.43 -2.24
C THR A 78 -11.08 -9.81 -1.38
N LYS A 79 -10.95 -9.75 -0.04
CA LYS A 79 -12.03 -9.98 0.93
C LYS A 79 -12.90 -8.74 1.17
N GLY A 80 -12.57 -7.59 0.59
CA GLY A 80 -13.36 -6.36 0.76
C GLY A 80 -14.81 -6.52 0.27
N SER A 81 -15.72 -5.86 0.95
CA SER A 81 -17.13 -5.79 0.53
C SER A 81 -17.35 -4.71 -0.51
N ASN A 82 -16.71 -3.55 -0.33
CA ASN A 82 -16.88 -2.37 -1.14
C ASN A 82 -15.88 -2.32 -2.30
N SER A 83 -16.35 -1.91 -3.47
CA SER A 83 -15.47 -1.63 -4.61
C SER A 83 -14.68 -0.34 -4.36
N HIS A 84 -13.41 -0.31 -4.80
CA HIS A 84 -12.62 0.93 -4.77
C HIS A 84 -13.25 2.05 -5.61
N TYR A 85 -14.10 1.74 -6.58
CA TYR A 85 -14.85 2.74 -7.35
C TYR A 85 -15.95 3.43 -6.55
N ASP A 86 -16.52 2.72 -5.57
CA ASP A 86 -17.63 3.23 -4.74
C ASP A 86 -17.13 3.86 -3.44
N TYR A 87 -15.82 3.78 -3.18
CA TYR A 87 -15.19 4.33 -1.99
C TYR A 87 -14.87 5.82 -2.18
N ASN A 88 -15.19 6.64 -1.17
CA ASN A 88 -14.86 8.06 -1.16
C ASN A 88 -13.52 8.30 -0.47
N PHE A 89 -12.47 8.49 -1.26
CA PHE A 89 -11.12 8.77 -0.76
C PHE A 89 -10.99 10.18 -0.18
N ASN A 90 -10.08 10.37 0.80
CA ASN A 90 -9.64 11.67 1.20
C ASN A 90 -8.10 11.74 1.38
N GLN A 91 -7.58 12.97 1.49
CA GLN A 91 -6.12 13.19 1.51
C GLN A 91 -5.41 12.59 2.73
N SER A 92 -6.12 12.32 3.82
CA SER A 92 -5.57 11.70 5.03
C SER A 92 -5.67 10.19 5.04
N ASP A 93 -6.15 9.55 3.97
CA ASP A 93 -6.24 8.10 3.91
C ASP A 93 -4.85 7.45 3.81
N ASN A 94 -4.70 6.35 4.52
CA ASN A 94 -3.57 5.46 4.45
C ASN A 94 -4.04 4.18 3.78
N LEU A 95 -3.64 3.98 2.52
CA LEU A 95 -3.90 2.74 1.80
C LEU A 95 -2.96 1.66 2.30
N ILE A 96 -3.49 0.51 2.68
CA ILE A 96 -2.70 -0.60 3.21
C ILE A 96 -2.77 -1.76 2.25
N VAL A 97 -1.61 -2.32 1.93
CA VAL A 97 -1.47 -3.55 1.14
C VAL A 97 -0.70 -4.59 1.95
N GLY A 98 -1.11 -5.84 1.81
CA GLY A 98 -0.48 -6.96 2.49
C GLY A 98 0.67 -7.58 1.72
N ARG A 99 1.29 -8.61 2.32
CA ARG A 99 2.28 -9.48 1.67
C ARG A 99 1.69 -10.16 0.45
N GLU A 100 2.53 -10.38 -0.56
CA GLU A 100 2.13 -11.13 -1.75
C GLU A 100 1.79 -12.58 -1.42
N SER A 101 2.54 -13.18 -0.51
CA SER A 101 2.40 -14.60 -0.17
C SER A 101 1.17 -14.92 0.69
N ALA A 102 0.73 -13.98 1.56
CA ALA A 102 -0.26 -14.28 2.59
C ALA A 102 -1.27 -13.14 2.87
N GLY A 103 -1.14 -11.98 2.22
CA GLY A 103 -1.95 -10.82 2.55
C GLY A 103 -1.64 -10.28 3.95
N VAL A 104 -2.68 -9.96 4.71
CA VAL A 104 -2.57 -9.53 6.12
C VAL A 104 -3.26 -10.52 7.05
N PRO A 105 -2.81 -10.64 8.32
CA PRO A 105 -3.48 -11.42 9.34
C PRO A 105 -4.89 -10.90 9.65
N GLU A 106 -5.72 -11.74 10.26
CA GLU A 106 -7.10 -11.42 10.58
C GLU A 106 -7.23 -10.20 11.51
N TYR A 107 -6.31 -10.04 12.48
CA TYR A 107 -6.34 -8.90 13.39
C TYR A 107 -6.19 -7.56 12.64
N VAL A 108 -5.40 -7.51 11.56
CA VAL A 108 -5.27 -6.31 10.73
C VAL A 108 -6.59 -5.98 10.04
N HIS A 109 -7.30 -7.01 9.50
CA HIS A 109 -8.62 -6.83 8.92
C HIS A 109 -9.63 -6.22 9.91
N GLN A 110 -9.53 -6.58 11.20
CA GLN A 110 -10.44 -6.12 12.25
C GLN A 110 -10.12 -4.71 12.77
N GLU A 111 -8.85 -4.29 12.65
CA GLU A 111 -8.38 -3.01 13.22
C GLU A 111 -8.38 -1.86 12.20
N VAL A 112 -8.52 -2.13 10.90
CA VAL A 112 -8.62 -1.08 9.87
C VAL A 112 -10.02 -0.45 9.82
N ASP A 113 -10.09 0.78 9.35
CA ASP A 113 -11.36 1.51 9.25
C ASP A 113 -12.25 0.98 8.13
N GLU A 114 -11.65 0.51 7.03
CA GLU A 114 -12.39 0.01 5.86
C GLU A 114 -11.56 -1.03 5.09
N VAL A 115 -12.25 -1.98 4.47
CA VAL A 115 -11.65 -2.97 3.56
C VAL A 115 -12.29 -2.84 2.19
N ILE A 116 -11.49 -2.43 1.21
CA ILE A 116 -11.94 -2.26 -0.17
C ILE A 116 -11.32 -3.29 -1.09
N LYS A 117 -11.95 -3.52 -2.23
CA LYS A 117 -11.45 -4.44 -3.27
C LYS A 117 -11.44 -3.79 -4.65
N ILE A 118 -10.60 -4.32 -5.51
CA ILE A 118 -10.70 -4.10 -6.95
C ILE A 118 -11.71 -5.10 -7.50
N SER A 119 -12.77 -4.58 -8.13
CA SER A 119 -13.76 -5.44 -8.79
C SER A 119 -13.13 -6.14 -9.98
N MET A 120 -13.17 -7.45 -9.99
CA MET A 120 -12.60 -8.30 -11.05
C MET A 120 -13.66 -9.27 -11.57
N LYS A 121 -13.40 -9.86 -12.75
CA LYS A 121 -14.23 -10.92 -13.32
C LYS A 121 -14.37 -12.08 -12.34
N ALA A 122 -15.55 -12.69 -12.29
CA ALA A 122 -15.78 -13.90 -11.49
C ALA A 122 -14.75 -14.99 -11.85
N GLY A 123 -14.16 -15.61 -10.82
CA GLY A 123 -13.12 -16.64 -10.96
C GLY A 123 -11.69 -16.10 -11.04
N ALA A 124 -11.48 -14.78 -11.17
CA ALA A 124 -10.15 -14.19 -11.01
C ALA A 124 -9.70 -14.30 -9.55
N ARG A 125 -8.42 -14.65 -9.33
CA ARG A 125 -7.88 -14.81 -7.96
C ARG A 125 -7.47 -13.48 -7.35
N SER A 126 -6.47 -12.84 -7.96
CA SER A 126 -5.90 -11.58 -7.49
C SER A 126 -5.05 -10.95 -8.60
N LEU A 127 -4.77 -9.67 -8.44
CA LEU A 127 -3.74 -8.96 -9.19
C LEU A 127 -2.44 -8.93 -8.38
N ASN A 128 -1.33 -8.67 -9.06
CA ASN A 128 -0.08 -8.33 -8.41
C ASN A 128 -0.27 -7.10 -7.49
N VAL A 129 0.36 -7.09 -6.32
CA VAL A 129 0.15 -6.05 -5.30
C VAL A 129 0.54 -4.66 -5.79
N ALA A 130 1.64 -4.52 -6.54
CA ALA A 130 2.04 -3.23 -7.10
C ALA A 130 1.04 -2.73 -8.16
N THR A 131 0.53 -3.63 -9.00
CA THR A 131 -0.54 -3.32 -9.97
C THR A 131 -1.81 -2.87 -9.25
N SER A 132 -2.21 -3.58 -8.20
CA SER A 132 -3.36 -3.22 -7.38
C SER A 132 -3.19 -1.85 -6.73
N SER A 133 -2.00 -1.56 -6.20
CA SER A 133 -1.66 -0.26 -5.62
C SER A 133 -1.79 0.86 -6.66
N ALA A 134 -1.27 0.67 -7.88
CA ALA A 134 -1.37 1.66 -8.95
C ALA A 134 -2.82 1.98 -9.33
N ILE A 135 -3.67 0.97 -9.43
CA ILE A 135 -5.10 1.13 -9.78
C ILE A 135 -5.79 1.98 -8.70
N VAL A 136 -5.61 1.63 -7.43
CA VAL A 136 -6.32 2.31 -6.33
C VAL A 136 -5.77 3.71 -6.08
N ILE A 137 -4.45 3.90 -6.16
CA ILE A 137 -3.83 5.24 -6.08
C ILE A 137 -4.34 6.14 -7.21
N SER A 138 -4.37 5.65 -8.44
CA SER A 138 -4.86 6.42 -9.60
C SER A 138 -6.32 6.86 -9.41
N GLU A 139 -7.18 5.99 -8.90
CA GLU A 139 -8.58 6.33 -8.62
C GLU A 139 -8.69 7.35 -7.47
N ALA A 140 -7.93 7.18 -6.40
CA ALA A 140 -7.92 8.12 -5.29
C ALA A 140 -7.49 9.53 -5.75
N ILE A 141 -6.43 9.63 -6.55
CA ILE A 141 -5.95 10.89 -7.13
C ILE A 141 -7.01 11.52 -8.03
N ARG A 142 -7.65 10.73 -8.88
CA ARG A 142 -8.74 11.20 -9.73
C ARG A 142 -9.87 11.85 -8.92
N GLN A 143 -10.25 11.25 -7.79
CA GLN A 143 -11.27 11.79 -6.90
C GLN A 143 -10.79 13.06 -6.19
N LEU A 144 -9.55 13.07 -5.70
CA LEU A 144 -8.97 14.17 -4.93
C LEU A 144 -8.53 15.35 -5.81
N LYS A 145 -8.41 15.16 -7.12
CA LYS A 145 -7.92 16.16 -8.09
C LYS A 145 -6.58 16.78 -7.68
N THR A 146 -5.66 15.93 -7.21
CA THR A 146 -4.38 16.35 -6.62
C THR A 146 -3.23 16.46 -7.63
N ILE A 147 -3.47 16.10 -8.89
CA ILE A 147 -2.54 16.29 -10.01
C ILE A 147 -3.18 17.18 -11.07
#